data_c70b9a2b9f5ea1c9d44b8e990948b75a
#
_entry.id   c70b9a2b9f5ea1c9d44b8e990948b75a
#
_cell.length_a   1.000
_cell.length_b   1.000
_cell.length_c   1.000
_cell.angle_alpha   90.00
_cell.angle_beta   90.00
_cell.angle_gamma   90.00
#
_symmetry.space_group_name_H-M   'P 1'
#
loop_
_entity.id
_entity.type
_entity.pdbx_description
1 polymer ?
#
loop_
_entity_poly.entity_id
_entity_poly.type
_entity_poly.pdbx_seq_one_letter_code
_entity_poly.pdbx_strand_id
1 'polypeptide(L)'
;MTARTGLPVNVTEDRSSTSVATGYTTSQRPNLIAGVSLTPPGGRTRLNWINLAAFTPVPGSGYGNAPRNIARGPSLWQADLGLLKHIPLGERFQMQFRGEVFNLFNRAQWGLPLADSSSPATFGQILGMVNSGPVGTGTPRQIQLTLRFMF
;
A
#
# COMPACT_ATOMS: atom_id res chain seq x y z
N MET A 1 -10.59 14.53 4.96
CA MET A 1 -10.41 13.75 3.72
C MET A 1 -8.93 13.69 3.37
N THR A 2 -8.42 12.52 3.07
CA THR A 2 -7.02 12.28 2.69
C THR A 2 -6.98 11.59 1.32
N ALA A 3 -6.17 12.09 0.40
CA ALA A 3 -5.93 11.48 -0.90
C ALA A 3 -4.44 11.50 -1.22
N ARG A 4 -3.91 10.38 -1.72
CA ARG A 4 -2.50 10.23 -2.07
C ARG A 4 -2.35 9.33 -3.29
N THR A 5 -1.48 9.71 -4.21
CA THR A 5 -1.09 8.83 -5.31
C THR A 5 -0.35 7.60 -4.80
N GLY A 6 -0.33 6.54 -5.58
CA GLY A 6 0.39 5.32 -5.24
C GLY A 6 1.87 5.59 -4.96
N LEU A 7 2.41 4.96 -3.92
CA LEU A 7 3.82 5.04 -3.59
C LEU A 7 4.67 4.36 -4.68
N PRO A 8 5.89 4.84 -4.90
CA PRO A 8 6.82 4.21 -5.83
C PRO A 8 7.21 2.81 -5.35
N VAL A 9 7.40 1.91 -6.29
CA VAL A 9 7.79 0.50 -6.05
C VAL A 9 9.04 0.20 -6.86
N ASN A 10 10.06 -0.30 -6.19
CA ASN A 10 11.23 -0.88 -6.83
C ASN A 10 10.97 -2.35 -7.13
N VAL A 11 11.25 -2.77 -8.35
CA VAL A 11 11.32 -4.20 -8.67
C VAL A 11 12.73 -4.69 -8.39
N THR A 12 12.81 -5.77 -7.64
CA THR A 12 14.07 -6.40 -7.23
C THR A 12 14.14 -7.83 -7.72
N GLU A 13 15.34 -8.36 -7.75
CA GLU A 13 15.68 -9.76 -8.03
C GLU A 13 16.61 -10.24 -6.92
N ASP A 14 16.24 -11.31 -6.23
CA ASP A 14 17.15 -11.94 -5.27
C ASP A 14 18.19 -12.77 -6.02
N ARG A 15 19.45 -12.47 -5.77
CA ARG A 15 20.60 -13.12 -6.39
C ARG A 15 21.50 -13.83 -5.39
N SER A 16 20.98 -14.14 -4.23
CA SER A 16 21.76 -14.78 -3.15
C SER A 16 22.44 -16.08 -3.58
N SER A 17 21.84 -16.78 -4.55
CA SER A 17 22.37 -18.06 -5.06
C SER A 17 23.34 -17.93 -6.26
N THR A 18 23.38 -16.76 -6.94
CA THR A 18 24.15 -16.57 -8.18
C THR A 18 25.17 -15.44 -8.12
N SER A 19 25.29 -14.76 -7.01
CA SER A 19 26.02 -13.50 -6.86
C SER A 19 27.54 -13.62 -6.71
N VAL A 20 28.16 -14.60 -7.30
CA VAL A 20 29.59 -14.88 -7.10
C VAL A 20 30.51 -13.75 -7.56
N ALA A 21 30.07 -12.87 -8.46
CA ALA A 21 30.99 -11.92 -9.08
C ALA A 21 30.97 -10.48 -8.53
N THR A 22 29.92 -10.11 -7.79
CA THR A 22 29.84 -8.72 -7.25
C THR A 22 30.20 -8.62 -5.77
N GLY A 23 30.39 -9.74 -5.08
CA GLY A 23 30.66 -9.78 -3.65
C GLY A 23 29.49 -9.36 -2.76
N TYR A 24 28.34 -9.03 -3.34
CA TYR A 24 27.14 -8.64 -2.61
C TYR A 24 26.06 -9.70 -2.75
N THR A 25 25.56 -10.17 -1.62
CA THR A 25 24.45 -11.15 -1.49
C THR A 25 23.06 -10.48 -1.49
N THR A 26 22.98 -9.24 -1.90
CA THR A 26 21.77 -8.42 -1.78
C THR A 26 20.94 -8.42 -3.05
N SER A 27 19.65 -8.19 -2.89
CA SER A 27 18.69 -7.99 -3.99
C SER A 27 19.16 -6.91 -4.95
N GLN A 28 19.16 -7.22 -6.24
CA GLN A 28 19.46 -6.29 -7.32
C GLN A 28 18.21 -6.00 -8.14
N ARG A 29 18.33 -5.15 -9.14
CA ARG A 29 17.25 -4.88 -10.08
C ARG A 29 17.34 -5.86 -11.24
N PRO A 30 16.21 -6.40 -11.72
CA PRO A 30 16.19 -7.24 -12.92
C PRO A 30 16.43 -6.41 -14.19
N ASN A 31 16.48 -7.08 -15.33
CA ASN A 31 16.41 -6.42 -16.62
C ASN A 31 14.95 -6.14 -17.00
N LEU A 32 14.73 -4.93 -17.52
CA LEU A 32 13.46 -4.53 -18.13
C LEU A 32 13.45 -4.91 -19.62
N ILE A 33 12.38 -5.55 -20.07
CA ILE A 33 12.16 -5.89 -21.47
C ILE A 33 11.49 -4.68 -22.14
N ALA A 34 12.17 -4.10 -23.14
CA ALA A 34 11.64 -2.96 -23.88
C ALA A 34 10.33 -3.31 -24.60
N GLY A 35 9.37 -2.39 -24.57
CA GLY A 35 8.07 -2.56 -25.25
C GLY A 35 7.06 -3.43 -24.51
N VAL A 36 7.41 -4.07 -23.39
CA VAL A 36 6.45 -4.83 -22.56
C VAL A 36 5.85 -3.92 -21.50
N SER A 37 4.52 -3.89 -21.43
CA SER A 37 3.81 -3.06 -20.45
C SER A 37 4.02 -3.56 -19.02
N LEU A 38 4.25 -2.63 -18.09
CA LEU A 38 4.27 -2.92 -16.64
C LEU A 38 2.89 -3.23 -16.06
N THR A 39 1.83 -2.84 -16.79
CA THR A 39 0.47 -3.19 -16.41
C THR A 39 0.16 -4.57 -16.99
N PRO A 40 -0.33 -5.50 -16.18
CA PRO A 40 -0.68 -6.83 -16.65
C PRO A 40 -1.77 -6.80 -17.73
N PRO A 41 -1.79 -7.77 -18.66
CA PRO A 41 -2.92 -7.98 -19.54
C PRO A 41 -4.22 -8.12 -18.74
N GLY A 42 -5.26 -7.40 -19.12
CA GLY A 42 -6.53 -7.34 -18.37
C GLY A 42 -6.57 -6.33 -17.23
N GLY A 43 -5.48 -5.55 -17.01
CA GLY A 43 -5.43 -4.49 -16.01
C GLY A 43 -4.87 -4.94 -14.67
N ARG A 44 -4.80 -4.00 -13.74
CA ARG A 44 -4.25 -4.21 -12.40
C ARG A 44 -5.31 -4.78 -11.46
N THR A 45 -4.98 -5.88 -10.81
CA THR A 45 -5.80 -6.49 -9.76
C THR A 45 -4.98 -6.61 -8.48
N ARG A 46 -5.63 -6.92 -7.34
CA ARG A 46 -4.94 -7.16 -6.07
C ARG A 46 -3.91 -8.30 -6.17
N LEU A 47 -4.20 -9.32 -6.96
CA LEU A 47 -3.33 -10.49 -7.11
C LEU A 47 -2.35 -10.39 -8.28
N ASN A 48 -2.47 -9.36 -9.12
CA ASN A 48 -1.59 -9.13 -10.25
C ASN A 48 -1.53 -7.63 -10.54
N TRP A 49 -0.67 -6.93 -9.84
CA TRP A 49 -0.53 -5.47 -9.92
C TRP A 49 0.57 -5.02 -10.89
N ILE A 50 1.62 -5.83 -10.99
CA ILE A 50 2.78 -5.57 -11.85
C ILE A 50 2.97 -6.79 -12.77
N ASN A 51 3.19 -6.54 -14.05
CA ASN A 51 3.40 -7.59 -15.05
C ASN A 51 4.81 -8.19 -14.92
N LEU A 52 4.92 -9.43 -14.48
CA LEU A 52 6.20 -10.13 -14.37
C LEU A 52 6.87 -10.31 -15.75
N ALA A 53 6.10 -10.49 -16.83
CA ALA A 53 6.66 -10.67 -18.16
C ALA A 53 7.42 -9.45 -18.70
N ALA A 54 7.32 -8.28 -18.02
CA ALA A 54 8.13 -7.12 -18.35
C ALA A 54 9.57 -7.21 -17.82
N PHE A 55 9.89 -8.23 -17.05
CA PHE A 55 11.20 -8.39 -16.42
C PHE A 55 11.83 -9.73 -16.80
N THR A 56 13.15 -9.72 -16.91
CA THR A 56 13.94 -10.93 -17.10
C THR A 56 15.11 -10.92 -16.11
N PRO A 57 15.51 -12.11 -15.62
CA PRO A 57 16.67 -12.22 -14.77
C PRO A 57 17.93 -11.67 -15.44
N VAL A 58 18.83 -11.12 -14.64
CA VAL A 58 20.14 -10.67 -15.13
C VAL A 58 21.05 -11.88 -15.27
N PRO A 59 21.57 -12.19 -16.47
CA PRO A 59 22.50 -13.30 -16.64
C PRO A 59 23.87 -12.99 -16.01
N GLY A 60 24.47 -13.98 -15.39
CA GLY A 60 25.84 -13.91 -14.86
C GLY A 60 26.01 -12.84 -13.77
N SER A 61 27.12 -12.09 -13.82
CA SER A 61 27.56 -11.14 -12.80
C SER A 61 27.20 -9.68 -13.05
N GLY A 62 26.32 -9.39 -14.02
CA GLY A 62 25.95 -8.03 -14.39
C GLY A 62 24.95 -7.37 -13.43
N TYR A 63 24.66 -6.10 -13.70
CA TYR A 63 23.58 -5.34 -13.05
C TYR A 63 22.40 -5.20 -13.99
N GLY A 64 21.17 -5.30 -13.43
CA GLY A 64 19.96 -5.09 -14.21
C GLY A 64 19.73 -3.62 -14.56
N ASN A 65 19.06 -3.41 -15.68
CA ASN A 65 18.80 -2.09 -16.24
C ASN A 65 17.45 -1.49 -15.81
N ALA A 66 16.61 -2.21 -15.05
CA ALA A 66 15.33 -1.67 -14.59
C ALA A 66 15.55 -0.39 -13.76
N PRO A 67 14.86 0.72 -14.08
CA PRO A 67 14.98 1.96 -13.32
C PRO A 67 14.47 1.81 -11.88
N ARG A 68 14.94 2.70 -10.99
CA ARG A 68 14.36 2.82 -9.65
C ARG A 68 12.92 3.35 -9.74
N ASN A 69 12.08 2.90 -8.80
CA ASN A 69 10.70 3.38 -8.69
C ASN A 69 9.88 3.22 -9.99
N ILE A 70 10.18 2.16 -10.73
CA ILE A 70 9.60 1.91 -12.05
C ILE A 70 8.09 1.68 -12.01
N ALA A 71 7.58 1.13 -10.91
CA ALA A 71 6.16 0.87 -10.72
C ALA A 71 5.55 1.77 -9.64
N ARG A 72 4.23 1.81 -9.61
CA ARG A 72 3.48 2.51 -8.58
C ARG A 72 2.44 1.58 -7.96
N GLY A 73 2.37 1.60 -6.64
CA GLY A 73 1.34 0.91 -5.87
C GLY A 73 -0.04 1.56 -6.02
N PRO A 74 -1.04 1.04 -5.33
CA PRO A 74 -2.39 1.62 -5.30
C PRO A 74 -2.40 3.04 -4.73
N SER A 75 -3.34 3.85 -5.20
CA SER A 75 -3.65 5.15 -4.60
C SER A 75 -4.43 4.95 -3.30
N LEU A 76 -4.21 5.84 -2.34
CA LEU A 76 -4.99 5.92 -1.11
C LEU A 76 -5.99 7.06 -1.22
N TRP A 77 -7.25 6.82 -0.84
CA TRP A 77 -8.27 7.84 -0.67
C TRP A 77 -9.20 7.46 0.47
N GLN A 78 -9.37 8.36 1.43
CA GLN A 78 -10.18 8.15 2.62
C GLN A 78 -10.91 9.44 2.98
N ALA A 79 -12.16 9.31 3.34
CA ALA A 79 -12.95 10.37 3.96
C ALA A 79 -13.37 9.93 5.36
N ASP A 80 -13.21 10.82 6.31
CA ASP A 80 -13.61 10.63 7.69
C ASP A 80 -14.66 11.69 8.04
N LEU A 81 -15.60 11.34 8.90
CA LEU A 81 -16.68 12.22 9.36
C LEU A 81 -16.67 12.25 10.88
N GLY A 82 -16.72 13.45 11.46
CA GLY A 82 -16.89 13.66 12.88
C GLY A 82 -18.12 14.53 13.16
N LEU A 83 -18.95 14.13 14.11
CA LEU A 83 -20.06 14.89 14.63
C LEU A 83 -19.84 15.13 16.12
N LEU A 84 -19.96 16.39 16.52
CA LEU A 84 -19.84 16.81 17.91
C LEU A 84 -21.11 17.59 18.29
N LYS A 85 -21.75 17.21 19.41
CA LYS A 85 -22.90 17.91 19.96
C LYS A 85 -22.70 18.15 21.44
N HIS A 86 -22.90 19.41 21.85
CA HIS A 86 -22.98 19.80 23.24
C HIS A 86 -24.45 19.94 23.65
N ILE A 87 -24.83 19.36 24.76
CA ILE A 87 -26.18 19.35 25.31
C ILE A 87 -26.07 19.88 26.72
N PRO A 88 -26.55 21.11 27.01
CA PRO A 88 -26.64 21.63 28.37
C PRO A 88 -27.70 20.85 29.14
N LEU A 89 -27.37 20.34 30.31
CA LEU A 89 -28.30 19.63 31.22
C LEU A 89 -28.62 20.45 32.47
N GLY A 90 -28.64 21.79 32.34
CA GLY A 90 -28.87 22.75 33.42
C GLY A 90 -27.68 23.71 33.53
N GLU A 91 -27.60 24.45 34.66
CA GLU A 91 -26.61 25.52 34.83
C GLU A 91 -25.17 25.02 35.05
N ARG A 92 -24.99 23.80 35.56
CA ARG A 92 -23.68 23.25 35.96
C ARG A 92 -23.27 22.00 35.19
N PHE A 93 -24.21 21.36 34.51
CA PHE A 93 -23.94 20.09 33.82
C PHE A 93 -24.02 20.24 32.32
N GLN A 94 -23.05 19.68 31.64
CA GLN A 94 -23.03 19.60 30.19
C GLN A 94 -22.72 18.15 29.76
N MET A 95 -23.40 17.72 28.74
CA MET A 95 -23.14 16.44 28.07
C MET A 95 -22.59 16.70 26.69
N GLN A 96 -21.50 16.07 26.37
CA GLN A 96 -20.90 16.12 25.04
C GLN A 96 -21.02 14.75 24.39
N PHE A 97 -21.70 14.70 23.28
CA PHE A 97 -21.73 13.53 22.39
C PHE A 97 -20.78 13.74 21.23
N ARG A 98 -19.94 12.75 20.95
CA ARG A 98 -19.04 12.74 19.80
C ARG A 98 -19.18 11.42 19.07
N GLY A 99 -19.51 11.49 17.78
CA GLY A 99 -19.51 10.35 16.85
C GLY A 99 -18.47 10.58 15.78
N GLU A 100 -17.62 9.58 15.53
CA GLU A 100 -16.58 9.62 14.51
C GLU A 100 -16.68 8.38 13.63
N VAL A 101 -16.61 8.59 12.34
CA VAL A 101 -16.60 7.51 11.34
C VAL A 101 -15.32 7.66 10.52
N PHE A 102 -14.42 6.71 10.63
CA PHE A 102 -13.20 6.63 9.84
C PHE A 102 -13.45 5.74 8.63
N ASN A 103 -12.90 6.11 7.47
CA ASN A 103 -13.13 5.46 6.20
C ASN A 103 -14.62 5.30 5.87
N LEU A 104 -15.32 6.43 5.82
CA LEU A 104 -16.78 6.54 5.64
C LEU A 104 -17.32 5.65 4.52
N PHE A 105 -16.60 5.57 3.40
CA PHE A 105 -17.00 4.80 2.22
C PHE A 105 -16.56 3.32 2.26
N ASN A 106 -15.93 2.89 3.36
CA ASN A 106 -15.41 1.52 3.54
C ASN A 106 -14.56 1.03 2.36
N ARG A 107 -13.72 1.91 1.81
CA ARG A 107 -12.85 1.57 0.71
C ARG A 107 -11.62 0.81 1.21
N ALA A 108 -11.31 -0.32 0.57
CA ALA A 108 -10.08 -1.04 0.86
C ALA A 108 -8.86 -0.20 0.44
N GLN A 109 -7.96 0.05 1.38
CA GLN A 109 -6.72 0.79 1.17
C GLN A 109 -5.58 -0.22 1.08
N TRP A 110 -5.28 -0.64 -0.14
CA TRP A 110 -4.28 -1.68 -0.40
C TRP A 110 -2.86 -1.18 -0.18
N GLY A 111 -2.02 -2.05 0.39
CA GLY A 111 -0.59 -1.83 0.56
C GLY A 111 0.19 -1.87 -0.76
N LEU A 112 1.49 -2.02 -0.65
CA LEU A 112 2.34 -2.15 -1.83
C LEU A 112 2.33 -3.59 -2.36
N PRO A 113 2.45 -3.77 -3.68
CA PRO A 113 2.64 -5.08 -4.26
C PRO A 113 4.02 -5.64 -3.92
N LEU A 114 4.10 -6.94 -3.75
CA LEU A 114 5.37 -7.67 -3.72
C LEU A 114 6.05 -7.53 -5.08
N ALA A 115 7.32 -7.19 -5.08
CA ALA A 115 8.03 -6.81 -6.30
C ALA A 115 9.38 -7.54 -6.46
N ASP A 116 9.51 -8.72 -5.88
CA ASP A 116 10.66 -9.60 -6.09
C ASP A 116 10.40 -10.52 -7.28
N SER A 117 11.10 -10.28 -8.39
CA SER A 117 10.97 -11.05 -9.64
C SER A 117 11.49 -12.48 -9.53
N SER A 118 12.30 -12.79 -8.50
CA SER A 118 12.75 -14.15 -8.21
C SER A 118 11.67 -15.03 -7.59
N SER A 119 10.55 -14.44 -7.18
CA SER A 119 9.40 -15.11 -6.57
C SER A 119 8.15 -15.01 -7.44
N PRO A 120 8.08 -15.69 -8.61
CA PRO A 120 7.01 -15.54 -9.58
C PRO A 120 5.61 -15.80 -9.02
N ALA A 121 5.50 -16.71 -8.04
CA ALA A 121 4.24 -17.10 -7.44
C ALA A 121 3.56 -15.97 -6.65
N THR A 122 4.34 -15.02 -6.12
CA THR A 122 3.86 -13.91 -5.30
C THR A 122 4.09 -12.54 -5.92
N PHE A 123 4.82 -12.49 -7.03
CA PHE A 123 5.14 -11.24 -7.72
C PHE A 123 3.86 -10.47 -8.12
N GLY A 124 3.84 -9.20 -7.84
CA GLY A 124 2.71 -8.34 -8.16
C GLY A 124 1.51 -8.48 -7.22
N GLN A 125 1.53 -9.38 -6.24
CA GLN A 125 0.44 -9.56 -5.30
C GLN A 125 0.49 -8.52 -4.17
N ILE A 126 -0.69 -8.04 -3.78
CA ILE A 126 -0.88 -7.18 -2.62
C ILE A 126 -1.51 -8.01 -1.51
N LEU A 127 -0.73 -8.37 -0.49
CA LEU A 127 -1.17 -9.28 0.57
C LEU A 127 -1.82 -8.56 1.75
N GLY A 128 -1.63 -7.25 1.89
CA GLY A 128 -2.11 -6.50 3.03
C GLY A 128 -2.71 -5.14 2.66
N MET A 129 -3.28 -4.49 3.67
CA MET A 129 -3.74 -3.11 3.61
C MET A 129 -2.63 -2.16 4.08
N VAL A 130 -2.77 -0.88 3.78
CA VAL A 130 -1.81 0.15 4.19
C VAL A 130 -1.67 0.20 5.71
N ASN A 131 -2.78 0.03 6.41
CA ASN A 131 -2.81 0.03 7.87
C ASN A 131 -3.84 -0.98 8.37
N SER A 132 -3.40 -1.90 9.18
CA SER A 132 -4.22 -2.87 9.91
C SER A 132 -4.32 -2.55 11.41
N GLY A 133 -3.80 -1.40 11.83
CA GLY A 133 -3.84 -0.93 13.22
C GLY A 133 -5.24 -0.52 13.69
N PRO A 134 -5.37 -0.05 14.95
CA PRO A 134 -6.67 0.24 15.54
C PRO A 134 -7.42 1.35 14.81
N VAL A 135 -6.97 2.57 14.83
CA VAL A 135 -7.65 3.71 14.19
C VAL A 135 -6.63 4.52 13.40
N GLY A 136 -7.02 5.00 12.21
CA GLY A 136 -6.18 5.91 11.44
C GLY A 136 -6.36 5.82 9.93
N THR A 137 -5.47 6.49 9.22
CA THR A 137 -5.47 6.50 7.76
C THR A 137 -5.10 5.12 7.20
N GLY A 138 -5.91 4.62 6.29
CA GLY A 138 -5.67 3.35 5.61
C GLY A 138 -6.28 2.12 6.28
N THR A 139 -7.01 2.30 7.40
CA THR A 139 -7.73 1.21 8.09
C THR A 139 -9.08 0.89 7.42
N PRO A 140 -9.69 -0.26 7.71
CA PRO A 140 -11.10 -0.51 7.44
C PRO A 140 -12.01 0.55 8.08
N ARG A 141 -13.29 0.58 7.71
CA ARG A 141 -14.24 1.49 8.35
C ARG A 141 -14.36 1.17 9.83
N GLN A 142 -14.25 2.23 10.63
CA GLN A 142 -14.40 2.18 12.08
C GLN A 142 -15.35 3.29 12.52
N ILE A 143 -16.16 2.98 13.53
CA ILE A 143 -17.09 3.93 14.13
C ILE A 143 -16.76 4.01 15.61
N GLN A 144 -16.55 5.24 16.08
CA GLN A 144 -16.29 5.52 17.48
C GLN A 144 -17.35 6.47 18.02
N LEU A 145 -17.96 6.10 19.14
CA LEU A 145 -18.91 6.93 19.85
C LEU A 145 -18.37 7.25 21.24
N THR A 146 -18.43 8.52 21.61
CA THR A 146 -17.95 9.00 22.91
C THR A 146 -19.03 9.85 23.54
N LEU A 147 -19.31 9.58 24.82
CA LEU A 147 -20.19 10.39 25.65
C LEU A 147 -19.38 10.90 26.84
N ARG A 148 -19.36 12.21 27.03
CA ARG A 148 -18.64 12.87 28.12
C ARG A 148 -19.61 13.74 28.92
N PHE A 149 -19.59 13.56 30.22
CA PHE A 149 -20.27 14.43 31.17
C PHE A 149 -19.26 15.38 31.81
N MET A 150 -19.60 16.63 31.88
CA MET A 150 -18.82 17.72 32.50
C MET A 150 -19.66 18.37 33.57
N PHE A 151 -19.09 18.57 34.74
CA PHE A 151 -19.73 19.15 35.93
C PHE A 151 -18.79 20.13 36.62
#